data_592e5923501d2ea8342f26b95b8e2ad6
#
_entry.id   592e5923501d2ea8342f26b95b8e2ad6
#
_cell.length_a   1.000
_cell.length_b   1.000
_cell.length_c   1.000
_cell.angle_alpha   90.00
_cell.angle_beta   90.00
_cell.angle_gamma   90.00
#
_symmetry.space_group_name_H-M   'P 1'
#
loop_
_entity.id
_entity.type
_entity.pdbx_description
1 polymer ?
#
loop_
_entity_poly.entity_id
_entity_poly.type
_entity_poly.pdbx_seq_one_letter_code
_entity_poly.pdbx_strand_id
1 'polypeptide(L)'
;MSDRTVDFAHNAIVPFIGKLMKEAAADSSNKHIQFLDLANAFEGHQLSHKATEQITVPWIGKTKTPVASTAEWVVPINSNYMAGTVFDTERQQESYHPNKFGQDALTTCLVGALKTNASEVFCAGHPGQPPSAQTITTG
;
A
#
# COMPACT_ATOMS: atom_id res chain seq x y z
N MET A 1 3.28 15.74 -11.95
CA MET A 1 3.58 16.05 -10.55
C MET A 1 5.08 16.24 -10.47
N SER A 2 5.58 17.29 -9.80
CA SER A 2 7.03 17.46 -9.68
C SER A 2 7.58 16.51 -8.62
N ASP A 3 8.82 16.05 -8.78
CA ASP A 3 9.50 15.18 -7.81
C ASP A 3 9.47 15.78 -6.40
N ARG A 4 9.61 17.13 -6.30
CA ARG A 4 9.52 17.86 -5.02
C ARG A 4 8.19 17.69 -4.30
N THR A 5 7.08 17.59 -5.04
CA THR A 5 5.74 17.41 -4.43
C THR A 5 5.59 15.99 -3.88
N VAL A 6 6.11 15.01 -4.59
CA VAL A 6 6.12 13.61 -4.15
C VAL A 6 7.03 13.45 -2.93
N ASP A 7 8.22 14.03 -2.98
CA ASP A 7 9.17 14.01 -1.86
C ASP A 7 8.59 14.67 -0.61
N PHE A 8 7.91 15.80 -0.75
CA PHE A 8 7.25 16.47 0.36
C PHE A 8 6.12 15.63 0.96
N ALA A 9 5.29 15.01 0.12
CA ALA A 9 4.24 14.13 0.60
C ALA A 9 4.82 12.94 1.36
N HIS A 10 5.83 12.30 0.81
CA HIS A 10 6.46 11.10 1.40
C HIS A 10 7.23 11.43 2.69
N ASN A 11 8.02 12.50 2.69
CA ASN A 11 8.96 12.77 3.79
C ASN A 11 8.38 13.69 4.88
N ALA A 12 7.27 14.37 4.63
CA ALA A 12 6.66 15.27 5.59
C ALA A 12 5.21 14.92 5.94
N ILE A 13 4.33 14.76 4.94
CA ILE A 13 2.89 14.61 5.21
C ILE A 13 2.60 13.20 5.77
N VAL A 14 3.09 12.15 5.14
CA VAL A 14 2.80 10.76 5.57
C VAL A 14 3.33 10.50 6.99
N PRO A 15 4.60 10.83 7.33
CA PRO A 15 5.10 10.68 8.70
C PRO A 15 4.34 11.54 9.73
N PHE A 16 3.92 12.75 9.34
CA PHE A 16 3.14 13.61 10.22
C PHE A 16 1.77 13.02 10.55
N ILE A 17 1.06 12.50 9.55
CA ILE A 17 -0.23 11.81 9.76
C ILE A 17 -0.03 10.58 10.64
N GLY A 18 0.99 9.76 10.36
CA GLY A 18 1.32 8.58 11.17
C GLY A 18 1.57 8.95 12.65
N LYS A 19 2.33 10.02 12.89
CA LYS A 19 2.58 10.54 14.24
C LYS A 19 1.28 10.95 14.95
N LEU A 20 0.40 11.71 14.30
CA LEU A 20 -0.88 12.13 14.89
C LEU A 20 -1.78 10.93 15.23
N MET A 21 -1.84 9.94 14.37
CA MET A 21 -2.62 8.72 14.61
C MET A 21 -2.06 7.90 15.77
N LYS A 22 -0.73 7.80 15.87
CA LYS A 22 -0.05 7.15 17.00
C LYS A 22 -0.32 7.85 18.31
N GLU A 23 -0.19 9.18 18.34
CA GLU A 23 -0.48 9.99 19.54
C GLU A 23 -1.95 9.84 19.95
N ALA A 24 -2.89 9.89 19.01
CA ALA A 24 -4.31 9.69 19.30
C ALA A 24 -4.60 8.28 19.86
N ALA A 25 -3.93 7.25 19.37
CA ALA A 25 -4.06 5.90 19.89
C ALA A 25 -3.49 5.80 21.34
N ALA A 26 -2.34 6.44 21.59
CA ALA A 26 -1.71 6.45 22.91
C ALA A 26 -2.51 7.24 23.96
N ASP A 27 -3.12 8.34 23.56
CA ASP A 27 -3.97 9.19 24.42
C ASP A 27 -5.34 8.57 24.73
N SER A 28 -5.70 7.51 24.02
CA SER A 28 -6.97 6.83 24.24
C SER A 28 -7.02 6.18 25.62
N SER A 29 -8.10 6.40 26.32
CA SER A 29 -8.40 5.68 27.58
C SER A 29 -8.71 4.19 27.35
N ASN A 30 -8.95 3.80 26.11
CA ASN A 30 -9.24 2.42 25.72
C ASN A 30 -7.94 1.64 25.49
N LYS A 31 -7.56 0.80 26.43
CA LYS A 31 -6.35 -0.04 26.37
C LYS A 31 -6.39 -1.14 25.30
N HIS A 32 -7.51 -1.29 24.59
CA HIS A 32 -7.66 -2.24 23.48
C HIS A 32 -7.37 -1.61 22.12
N ILE A 33 -6.97 -0.34 22.08
CA ILE A 33 -6.53 0.32 20.84
C ILE A 33 -5.07 -0.03 20.60
N GLN A 34 -4.81 -0.51 19.38
CA GLN A 34 -3.47 -0.80 18.88
C GLN A 34 -3.21 0.10 17.67
N PHE A 35 -2.03 0.73 17.60
CA PHE A 35 -1.57 1.45 16.44
C PHE A 35 -0.81 0.51 15.51
N LEU A 36 -1.29 0.37 14.26
CA LEU A 36 -0.61 -0.39 13.21
C LEU A 36 -0.05 0.58 12.17
N ASP A 37 1.28 0.70 12.13
CA ASP A 37 1.98 1.49 11.12
C ASP A 37 2.14 0.69 9.82
N LEU A 38 1.53 1.18 8.76
CA LEU A 38 1.53 0.60 7.42
C LEU A 38 2.34 1.42 6.41
N ALA A 39 3.06 2.46 6.85
CA ALA A 39 3.77 3.38 5.96
C ALA A 39 4.73 2.66 5.00
N ASN A 40 5.32 1.56 5.44
CA ASN A 40 6.25 0.75 4.67
C ASN A 40 5.68 -0.60 4.20
N ALA A 41 4.37 -0.82 4.32
CA ALA A 41 3.76 -2.11 3.99
C ALA A 41 3.92 -2.49 2.50
N PHE A 42 4.09 -1.52 1.62
CA PHE A 42 4.27 -1.74 0.18
C PHE A 42 5.69 -1.44 -0.30
N GLU A 43 6.67 -1.44 0.60
CA GLU A 43 8.05 -1.14 0.25
C GLU A 43 8.55 -2.06 -0.87
N GLY A 44 9.05 -1.44 -1.96
CA GLY A 44 9.49 -2.12 -3.17
C GLY A 44 8.36 -2.52 -4.14
N HIS A 45 7.09 -2.25 -3.81
CA HIS A 45 5.91 -2.58 -4.61
C HIS A 45 4.98 -1.39 -4.83
N GLN A 46 5.49 -0.18 -4.56
CA GLN A 46 4.76 1.06 -4.77
C GLN A 46 4.50 1.28 -6.27
N LEU A 47 3.50 2.10 -6.54
CA LEU A 47 3.17 2.52 -7.89
C LEU A 47 4.39 3.14 -8.59
N SER A 48 4.68 2.70 -9.81
CA SER A 48 5.82 3.15 -10.63
C SER A 48 7.21 2.85 -10.02
N HIS A 49 7.31 1.85 -9.15
CA HIS A 49 8.61 1.39 -8.69
C HIS A 49 9.39 0.74 -9.84
N LYS A 50 10.67 1.10 -10.01
CA LYS A 50 11.49 0.72 -11.18
C LYS A 50 11.68 -0.78 -11.38
N ALA A 51 11.56 -1.56 -10.31
CA ALA A 51 11.76 -3.00 -10.33
C ALA A 51 10.45 -3.81 -10.42
N THR A 52 9.31 -3.14 -10.49
CA THR A 52 8.00 -3.81 -10.50
C THR A 52 7.30 -3.70 -11.83
N GLU A 53 6.57 -4.75 -12.19
CA GLU A 53 5.71 -4.77 -13.37
C GLU A 53 4.31 -4.27 -12.99
N GLN A 54 3.79 -3.33 -13.77
CA GLN A 54 2.39 -2.93 -13.65
C GLN A 54 1.47 -4.11 -13.94
N ILE A 55 0.45 -4.27 -13.13
CA ILE A 55 -0.65 -5.16 -13.45
C ILE A 55 -1.48 -4.48 -14.53
N THR A 56 -1.17 -4.75 -15.77
CA THR A 56 -1.99 -4.31 -16.89
C THR A 56 -3.32 -5.04 -16.84
N VAL A 57 -4.39 -4.28 -16.74
CA VAL A 57 -5.76 -4.79 -16.86
C VAL A 57 -5.89 -5.55 -18.19
N PRO A 58 -6.64 -6.65 -18.30
CA PRO A 58 -6.69 -7.59 -19.43
C PRO A 58 -7.10 -7.02 -20.80
N TRP A 59 -7.26 -5.74 -20.92
CA TRP A 59 -7.79 -5.04 -22.09
C TRP A 59 -6.82 -4.84 -23.24
N ILE A 60 -5.54 -5.00 -23.02
CA ILE A 60 -4.51 -4.81 -24.05
C ILE A 60 -3.67 -6.08 -24.15
N GLY A 61 -4.25 -7.07 -24.72
CA GLY A 61 -3.66 -8.13 -25.51
C GLY A 61 -2.25 -8.62 -25.19
N LYS A 62 -1.90 -8.91 -23.91
CA LYS A 62 -0.87 -9.86 -23.47
C LYS A 62 -0.96 -9.98 -21.96
N THR A 63 -1.77 -10.89 -21.49
CA THR A 63 -1.86 -11.22 -20.06
C THR A 63 -0.69 -12.10 -19.66
N LYS A 64 0.45 -11.50 -19.34
CA LYS A 64 1.39 -12.15 -18.44
C LYS A 64 0.77 -12.00 -17.06
N THR A 65 0.43 -13.10 -16.41
CA THR A 65 -0.03 -13.05 -15.03
C THR A 65 1.14 -12.53 -14.17
N PRO A 66 1.05 -11.36 -13.56
CA PRO A 66 2.17 -10.85 -12.77
C PRO A 66 2.40 -11.76 -11.57
N VAL A 67 3.67 -11.95 -11.22
CA VAL A 67 4.06 -12.67 -10.01
C VAL A 67 4.05 -11.67 -8.87
N ALA A 68 3.48 -12.03 -7.72
CA ALA A 68 3.31 -11.12 -6.58
C ALA A 68 4.60 -10.42 -6.12
N SER A 69 5.74 -11.12 -6.22
CA SER A 69 7.06 -10.59 -5.84
C SER A 69 7.63 -9.54 -6.81
N THR A 70 7.12 -9.47 -8.05
CA THR A 70 7.60 -8.53 -9.08
C THR A 70 6.53 -7.55 -9.52
N ALA A 71 5.33 -7.63 -8.97
CA ALA A 71 4.21 -6.77 -9.33
C ALA A 71 4.14 -5.52 -8.44
N GLU A 72 3.59 -4.44 -8.98
CA GLU A 72 3.05 -3.36 -8.16
C GLU A 72 1.84 -3.87 -7.38
N TRP A 73 1.70 -3.42 -6.13
CA TRP A 73 0.58 -3.81 -5.25
C TRP A 73 -0.54 -2.77 -5.19
N VAL A 74 -0.41 -1.73 -5.99
CA VAL A 74 -1.38 -0.65 -6.12
C VAL A 74 -1.91 -0.64 -7.55
N VAL A 75 -3.20 -0.36 -7.72
CA VAL A 75 -3.81 -0.21 -9.05
C VAL A 75 -3.32 1.11 -9.67
N PRO A 76 -2.68 1.08 -10.85
CA PRO A 76 -2.25 2.30 -11.53
C PRO A 76 -3.45 3.12 -12.00
N ILE A 77 -3.23 4.43 -12.19
CA ILE A 77 -4.21 5.25 -12.90
C ILE A 77 -4.36 4.68 -14.30
N ASN A 78 -5.56 4.36 -14.70
CA ASN A 78 -5.83 3.98 -16.07
C ASN A 78 -5.85 5.24 -16.95
N SER A 79 -4.72 5.55 -17.60
CA SER A 79 -4.56 6.73 -18.45
C SER A 79 -5.42 6.69 -19.72
N ASN A 80 -5.94 5.54 -20.12
CA ASN A 80 -6.91 5.44 -21.22
C ASN A 80 -8.24 6.15 -20.88
N TYR A 81 -8.47 6.47 -19.66
CA TYR A 81 -9.58 7.29 -19.18
C TYR A 81 -9.51 8.75 -19.65
N MET A 82 -8.32 9.29 -19.81
CA MET A 82 -8.11 10.66 -20.26
C MET A 82 -8.35 10.83 -21.76
N ALA A 83 -8.47 9.73 -22.51
CA ALA A 83 -8.67 9.73 -23.96
C ALA A 83 -10.16 9.68 -24.38
N GLY A 84 -11.10 9.94 -23.48
CA GLY A 84 -12.50 10.20 -23.85
C GLY A 84 -13.35 9.00 -24.28
N THR A 85 -12.91 7.79 -24.02
CA THR A 85 -13.73 6.59 -24.29
C THR A 85 -14.42 6.10 -23.02
N VAL A 86 -15.62 6.62 -22.83
CA VAL A 86 -16.78 6.04 -22.15
C VAL A 86 -16.59 5.40 -20.77
N PHE A 87 -16.86 6.18 -19.73
CA PHE A 87 -17.70 5.87 -18.57
C PHE A 87 -17.63 4.44 -17.99
N ASP A 88 -16.47 3.99 -17.62
CA ASP A 88 -16.36 2.96 -16.60
C ASP A 88 -15.98 3.64 -15.27
N THR A 89 -16.98 4.25 -14.62
CA THR A 89 -16.83 4.96 -13.35
C THR A 89 -16.35 4.02 -12.23
N GLU A 90 -16.62 2.73 -12.33
CA GLU A 90 -16.20 1.73 -11.36
C GLU A 90 -14.67 1.58 -11.35
N ARG A 91 -14.03 1.66 -12.51
CA ARG A 91 -12.56 1.53 -12.59
C ARG A 91 -11.79 2.79 -12.20
N GLN A 92 -12.41 3.96 -12.21
CA GLN A 92 -11.80 5.18 -11.67
C GLN A 92 -11.64 5.08 -10.15
N GLN A 93 -12.63 4.48 -9.50
CA GLN A 93 -12.63 4.29 -8.05
C GLN A 93 -11.55 3.29 -7.60
N GLU A 94 -11.12 2.40 -8.49
CA GLU A 94 -10.04 1.45 -8.19
C GLU A 94 -8.63 2.06 -8.28
N SER A 95 -8.49 3.24 -8.90
CA SER A 95 -7.18 3.90 -9.03
C SER A 95 -6.60 4.22 -7.66
N TYR A 96 -5.31 3.93 -7.48
CA TYR A 96 -4.58 4.07 -6.22
C TYR A 96 -5.02 3.15 -5.07
N HIS A 97 -6.00 2.29 -5.27
CA HIS A 97 -6.35 1.30 -4.27
C HIS A 97 -5.37 0.11 -4.30
N PRO A 98 -5.16 -0.56 -3.17
CA PRO A 98 -4.44 -1.81 -3.15
C PRO A 98 -5.11 -2.83 -4.08
N ASN A 99 -4.34 -3.41 -5.00
CA ASN A 99 -4.81 -4.54 -5.79
C ASN A 99 -4.84 -5.81 -4.95
N LYS A 100 -5.12 -6.97 -5.55
CA LYS A 100 -5.16 -8.25 -4.83
C LYS A 100 -3.91 -8.48 -3.97
N PHE A 101 -2.72 -8.23 -4.50
CA PHE A 101 -1.47 -8.43 -3.77
C PHE A 101 -1.28 -7.41 -2.64
N GLY A 102 -1.69 -6.15 -2.86
CA GLY A 102 -1.69 -5.14 -1.81
C GLY A 102 -2.68 -5.49 -0.69
N GLN A 103 -3.86 -6.02 -1.02
CA GLN A 103 -4.82 -6.49 -0.03
C GLN A 103 -4.29 -7.69 0.76
N ASP A 104 -3.62 -8.65 0.08
CA ASP A 104 -2.97 -9.79 0.74
C ASP A 104 -1.86 -9.32 1.70
N ALA A 105 -1.07 -8.30 1.31
CA ALA A 105 -0.03 -7.70 2.16
C ALA A 105 -0.63 -7.02 3.40
N LEU A 106 -1.65 -6.19 3.23
CA LEU A 106 -2.36 -5.54 4.35
C LEU A 106 -3.00 -6.57 5.27
N THR A 107 -3.55 -7.65 4.73
CA THR A 107 -4.09 -8.76 5.52
C THR A 107 -3.00 -9.42 6.34
N THR A 108 -1.82 -9.66 5.76
CA THR A 108 -0.65 -10.21 6.48
C THR A 108 -0.24 -9.30 7.64
N CYS A 109 -0.17 -7.98 7.41
CA CYS A 109 0.11 -6.98 8.44
C CYS A 109 -0.91 -7.01 9.57
N LEU A 110 -2.20 -6.98 9.23
CA LEU A 110 -3.28 -6.97 10.21
C LEU A 110 -3.30 -8.25 11.05
N VAL A 111 -3.21 -9.42 10.40
CA VAL A 111 -3.15 -10.71 11.10
C VAL A 111 -1.92 -10.81 11.99
N GLY A 112 -0.78 -10.27 11.54
CA GLY A 112 0.43 -10.18 12.35
C GLY A 112 0.24 -9.31 13.58
N ALA A 113 -0.33 -8.12 13.42
CA ALA A 113 -0.62 -7.21 14.52
C ALA A 113 -1.56 -7.83 15.57
N LEU A 114 -2.64 -8.46 15.12
CA LEU A 114 -3.62 -9.11 16.02
C LEU A 114 -3.04 -10.29 16.84
N LYS A 115 -1.89 -10.82 16.45
CA LYS A 115 -1.20 -11.88 17.20
C LYS A 115 -0.28 -11.32 18.29
N THR A 116 -0.09 -10.01 18.34
CA THR A 116 0.72 -9.34 19.34
C THR A 116 -0.18 -8.67 20.39
N ASN A 117 0.36 -8.46 21.58
CA ASN A 117 -0.28 -7.64 22.62
C ASN A 117 0.38 -6.25 22.72
N ALA A 118 1.20 -5.88 21.75
CA ALA A 118 1.87 -4.59 21.71
C ALA A 118 0.88 -3.47 21.38
N SER A 119 1.06 -2.31 21.97
CA SER A 119 0.26 -1.12 21.67
C SER A 119 0.62 -0.50 20.33
N GLU A 120 1.84 -0.79 19.85
CA GLU A 120 2.37 -0.29 18.59
C GLU A 120 2.99 -1.45 17.78
N VAL A 121 2.60 -1.53 16.51
CA VAL A 121 3.08 -2.54 15.56
C VAL A 121 3.47 -1.87 14.27
N PHE A 122 4.60 -2.26 13.72
CA PHE A 122 5.10 -1.81 12.42
C PHE A 122 5.05 -2.96 11.43
N CYS A 123 4.62 -2.67 10.21
CA CYS A 123 4.60 -3.63 9.13
C CYS A 123 5.37 -3.09 7.92
N ALA A 124 6.31 -3.88 7.42
CA ALA A 124 7.12 -3.51 6.27
C ALA A 124 7.16 -4.62 5.22
N GLY A 125 6.97 -4.22 3.96
CA GLY A 125 7.24 -5.03 2.79
C GLY A 125 8.72 -5.06 2.44
N HIS A 126 9.07 -5.90 1.47
CA HIS A 126 10.43 -6.01 0.97
C HIS A 126 10.45 -6.11 -0.55
N PRO A 127 11.35 -5.37 -1.24
CA PRO A 127 11.51 -5.47 -2.68
C PRO A 127 11.73 -6.91 -3.13
N GLY A 128 11.00 -7.34 -4.14
CA GLY A 128 11.14 -8.68 -4.70
C GLY A 128 10.56 -9.82 -3.87
N GLN A 129 9.86 -9.53 -2.78
CA GLN A 129 9.24 -10.53 -1.92
C GLN A 129 7.71 -10.57 -2.09
N PRO A 130 7.05 -11.71 -1.84
CA PRO A 130 5.60 -11.80 -1.91
C PRO A 130 4.89 -11.14 -0.72
N PRO A 131 3.58 -10.87 -0.80
CA PRO A 131 2.78 -10.29 0.28
C PRO A 131 2.85 -11.02 1.63
N SER A 132 3.12 -12.33 1.59
CA SER A 132 3.26 -13.14 2.82
C SER A 132 4.59 -12.94 3.55
N ALA A 133 5.57 -12.24 2.95
CA ALA A 133 6.89 -12.01 3.53
C ALA A 133 7.00 -10.68 4.28
N GLN A 134 5.87 -10.12 4.73
CA GLN A 134 5.87 -8.90 5.54
C GLN A 134 6.63 -9.09 6.86
N THR A 135 7.45 -8.11 7.21
CA THR A 135 8.09 -8.06 8.53
C THR A 135 7.19 -7.33 9.50
N ILE A 136 6.91 -7.98 10.63
CA ILE A 136 6.11 -7.43 11.72
C ILE A 136 7.04 -7.21 12.91
N THR A 137 7.11 -5.97 13.37
CA THR A 137 7.88 -5.60 14.57
C THR A 137 7.00 -4.82 15.55
N THR A 138 7.38 -4.84 16.83
CA THR A 138 6.66 -4.12 17.90
C THR A 138 7.51 -3.01 18.45
N GLY A 139 6.89 -1.90 18.83
CA GLY A 139 7.51 -0.78 19.54
C GLY A 139 7.32 -0.89 21.05
#